data_80ae661c7dd5690378f51bce0b2a990e
#
_entry.id   80ae661c7dd5690378f51bce0b2a990e
#
_cell.length_a   1.000
_cell.length_b   1.000
_cell.length_c   1.000
_cell.angle_alpha   90.00
_cell.angle_beta   90.00
_cell.angle_gamma   90.00
#
_symmetry.space_group_name_H-M   'P 1'
#
loop_
_entity.id
_entity.type
_entity.pdbx_description
1 polymer ?
#
loop_
_entity_poly.entity_id
_entity_poly.type
_entity_poly.pdbx_seq_one_letter_code
_entity_poly.pdbx_strand_id
1 'polypeptide(L)'
;MPTPFWSACAGLALAAVVAMPALADGLKDEIAPTGKLRVAIAISPAGGAFWSTRTEAGYAGVPVDLGKDMAAQIGIPVEYVVYQNSGQITDAAGKGSWDVTWLPKDPEREAKMMFGPIYEVADATYIVKAGSSVTNFATLDQPGIKVAAVNATTTMRGAVAHLKNAKVTGYQTYDEIFGLLKSGEIDAFALSRDQLNKMAQKIPGTKVLDETFKKTVTAVAVPLGHSLALAFVTRFMNEAVTNGTLRKAYDNNGLKDTPIRTE
;
A
#
# COMPACT_ATOMS: atom_id res chain seq x y z
N MET A 1 -73.88 -28.69 24.71
CA MET A 1 -72.60 -28.30 25.32
C MET A 1 -71.55 -28.70 24.31
N PRO A 2 -70.88 -27.73 23.65
CA PRO A 2 -69.79 -28.00 22.73
C PRO A 2 -68.45 -27.82 23.40
N THR A 3 -67.52 -28.74 23.20
CA THR A 3 -66.17 -28.76 23.61
C THR A 3 -65.30 -27.91 22.65
N PRO A 4 -64.32 -27.16 23.12
CA PRO A 4 -63.42 -26.38 22.24
C PRO A 4 -62.21 -27.22 21.78
N PHE A 5 -61.95 -27.19 20.46
CA PHE A 5 -60.75 -27.66 19.81
C PHE A 5 -59.62 -26.69 20.08
N TRP A 6 -58.54 -27.16 20.67
CA TRP A 6 -57.26 -26.46 20.71
C TRP A 6 -56.37 -27.02 19.58
N SER A 7 -56.16 -26.18 18.58
CA SER A 7 -55.11 -26.40 17.55
C SER A 7 -53.76 -25.94 18.07
N ALA A 8 -52.87 -26.90 18.21
CA ALA A 8 -51.46 -26.63 18.49
C ALA A 8 -50.75 -26.24 17.18
N CYS A 9 -50.34 -24.98 17.05
CA CYS A 9 -49.33 -24.59 16.09
C CYS A 9 -47.96 -24.73 16.77
N ALA A 10 -47.33 -25.89 16.59
CA ALA A 10 -45.93 -26.12 16.86
C ALA A 10 -45.18 -25.89 15.55
N GLY A 11 -44.37 -24.85 15.61
CA GLY A 11 -43.67 -24.65 14.53
C GLY A 11 -42.48 -24.49 13.96
N LEU A 12 -41.65 -24.28 13.53
CA LEU A 12 -40.41 -24.21 12.81
C LEU A 12 -39.63 -22.92 13.15
N ALA A 13 -38.73 -23.04 14.08
CA ALA A 13 -37.66 -22.06 14.28
C ALA A 13 -36.37 -22.81 14.63
N LEU A 14 -35.79 -23.51 13.63
CA LEU A 14 -34.44 -24.08 13.79
C LEU A 14 -33.79 -24.27 12.42
N ALA A 15 -33.19 -23.24 11.88
CA ALA A 15 -32.32 -23.37 10.70
C ALA A 15 -31.37 -22.16 10.44
N ALA A 16 -30.94 -21.45 11.48
CA ALA A 16 -30.07 -20.28 11.23
C ALA A 16 -28.72 -20.26 11.99
N VAL A 17 -28.35 -21.34 12.71
CA VAL A 17 -27.18 -21.29 13.63
C VAL A 17 -25.94 -22.05 13.11
N VAL A 18 -26.02 -22.79 12.00
CA VAL A 18 -24.91 -23.68 11.57
C VAL A 18 -23.95 -23.03 10.55
N ALA A 19 -24.28 -21.90 9.95
CA ALA A 19 -23.47 -21.30 8.90
C ALA A 19 -22.34 -20.36 9.42
N MET A 20 -22.40 -19.87 10.64
CA MET A 20 -21.42 -18.92 11.18
C MET A 20 -20.02 -19.51 11.48
N PRO A 21 -19.86 -20.70 12.06
CA PRO A 21 -18.52 -21.25 12.32
C PRO A 21 -17.75 -21.60 11.05
N ALA A 22 -18.37 -22.14 10.03
CA ALA A 22 -17.71 -22.53 8.79
C ALA A 22 -17.20 -21.33 7.97
N LEU A 23 -17.90 -20.18 8.00
CA LEU A 23 -17.44 -18.94 7.38
C LEU A 23 -16.27 -18.32 8.16
N ALA A 24 -16.27 -18.45 9.48
CA ALA A 24 -15.16 -17.96 10.32
C ALA A 24 -13.89 -18.79 10.11
N ASP A 25 -14.01 -20.11 9.95
CA ASP A 25 -12.89 -21.02 9.69
C ASP A 25 -12.34 -20.79 8.27
N GLY A 26 -13.19 -20.72 7.24
CA GLY A 26 -12.76 -20.42 5.88
C GLY A 26 -12.06 -19.05 5.73
N LEU A 27 -12.53 -18.04 6.46
CA LEU A 27 -11.85 -16.74 6.48
C LEU A 27 -10.45 -16.85 7.12
N LYS A 28 -10.31 -17.57 8.22
CA LYS A 28 -9.00 -17.77 8.88
C LYS A 28 -8.02 -18.52 8.00
N ASP A 29 -8.48 -19.49 7.25
CA ASP A 29 -7.66 -20.25 6.30
C ASP A 29 -7.10 -19.36 5.18
N GLU A 30 -7.84 -18.32 4.76
CA GLU A 30 -7.39 -17.40 3.74
C GLU A 30 -6.55 -16.23 4.29
N ILE A 31 -6.88 -15.67 5.47
CA ILE A 31 -6.24 -14.44 5.98
C ILE A 31 -5.19 -14.70 7.05
N ALA A 32 -5.19 -15.88 7.67
CA ALA A 32 -4.28 -16.24 8.75
C ALA A 32 -3.94 -17.74 8.75
N PRO A 33 -3.49 -18.32 7.63
CA PRO A 33 -3.25 -19.77 7.51
C PRO A 33 -2.19 -20.30 8.49
N THR A 34 -1.37 -19.39 9.04
CA THR A 34 -0.33 -19.72 10.04
C THR A 34 -0.76 -19.42 11.48
N GLY A 35 -2.02 -19.02 11.69
CA GLY A 35 -2.50 -18.52 12.99
C GLY A 35 -2.11 -17.07 13.32
N LYS A 36 -1.45 -16.38 12.39
CA LYS A 36 -1.07 -14.97 12.48
C LYS A 36 -1.49 -14.25 11.20
N LEU A 37 -1.80 -12.95 11.30
CA LEU A 37 -1.95 -12.09 10.13
C LEU A 37 -0.57 -11.64 9.67
N ARG A 38 -0.09 -12.15 8.52
CA ARG A 38 1.19 -11.75 7.93
C ARG A 38 0.98 -10.54 7.02
N VAL A 39 1.43 -9.39 7.49
CA VAL A 39 1.31 -8.11 6.80
C VAL A 39 2.59 -7.81 6.02
N ALA A 40 2.54 -7.78 4.69
CA ALA A 40 3.68 -7.36 3.88
C ALA A 40 3.82 -5.84 3.90
N ILE A 41 5.01 -5.35 4.26
CA ILE A 41 5.34 -3.92 4.32
C ILE A 41 6.60 -3.62 3.52
N ALA A 42 6.61 -2.47 2.83
CA ALA A 42 7.78 -1.94 2.15
C ALA A 42 8.42 -0.81 2.99
N ILE A 43 9.75 -0.84 3.10
CA ILE A 43 10.49 0.10 3.95
C ILE A 43 11.02 1.28 3.14
N SER A 44 10.79 2.49 3.67
CA SER A 44 11.44 3.73 3.23
C SER A 44 11.79 4.60 4.45
N PRO A 45 12.99 5.18 4.52
CA PRO A 45 13.36 6.08 5.62
C PRO A 45 12.50 7.35 5.73
N ALA A 46 11.78 7.69 4.68
CA ALA A 46 10.89 8.85 4.65
C ALA A 46 9.48 8.56 5.18
N GLY A 47 9.10 7.26 5.34
CA GLY A 47 7.73 6.87 5.68
C GLY A 47 6.74 7.34 4.61
N GLY A 48 5.46 7.45 4.96
CA GLY A 48 4.38 7.91 4.08
C GLY A 48 3.10 7.10 4.27
N ALA A 49 2.06 7.37 3.49
CA ALA A 49 0.78 6.65 3.62
C ALA A 49 0.89 5.17 3.20
N PHE A 50 1.84 4.85 2.34
CA PHE A 50 2.11 3.49 1.87
C PHE A 50 3.39 2.89 2.48
N TRP A 51 4.44 3.69 2.68
CA TRP A 51 5.73 3.22 3.17
C TRP A 51 5.75 3.07 4.68
N SER A 52 6.46 2.05 5.17
CA SER A 52 6.76 1.86 6.58
C SER A 52 8.23 2.20 6.88
N THR A 53 8.54 2.51 8.13
CA THR A 53 9.90 2.81 8.60
C THR A 53 10.33 1.82 9.68
N ARG A 54 11.64 1.61 9.82
CA ARG A 54 12.20 0.90 10.98
C ARG A 54 12.30 1.86 12.16
N THR A 55 11.97 1.35 13.35
CA THR A 55 12.12 2.05 14.63
C THR A 55 12.79 1.13 15.63
N GLU A 56 13.22 1.66 16.79
CA GLU A 56 13.75 0.83 17.88
C GLU A 56 12.72 -0.18 18.39
N ALA A 57 11.44 0.16 18.36
CA ALA A 57 10.34 -0.72 18.78
C ALA A 57 9.83 -1.66 17.67
N GLY A 58 10.47 -1.68 16.49
CA GLY A 58 10.07 -2.51 15.35
C GLY A 58 9.77 -1.69 14.10
N TYR A 59 8.50 -1.49 13.77
CA TYR A 59 8.08 -0.79 12.55
C TYR A 59 7.00 0.26 12.85
N ALA A 60 6.98 1.34 12.08
CA ALA A 60 5.94 2.36 12.07
C ALA A 60 5.49 2.64 10.62
N GLY A 61 4.24 3.04 10.45
CA GLY A 61 3.64 3.33 9.15
C GLY A 61 2.13 3.10 9.15
N VAL A 62 1.44 3.73 8.22
CA VAL A 62 -0.01 3.52 8.07
C VAL A 62 -0.35 2.03 7.86
N PRO A 63 0.38 1.26 7.01
CA PRO A 63 0.16 -0.18 6.87
C PRO A 63 0.43 -0.97 8.16
N VAL A 64 1.36 -0.50 9.00
CA VAL A 64 1.67 -1.15 10.29
C VAL A 64 0.50 -0.98 11.25
N ASP A 65 -0.01 0.25 11.40
CA ASP A 65 -1.14 0.54 12.29
C ASP A 65 -2.41 -0.19 11.82
N LEU A 66 -2.74 -0.12 10.52
CA LEU A 66 -3.90 -0.81 9.96
C LEU A 66 -3.79 -2.33 10.09
N GLY A 67 -2.61 -2.91 9.87
CA GLY A 67 -2.38 -4.35 10.06
C GLY A 67 -2.57 -4.79 11.50
N LYS A 68 -2.12 -4.00 12.47
CA LYS A 68 -2.33 -4.23 13.90
C LYS A 68 -3.80 -4.19 14.27
N ASP A 69 -4.51 -3.16 13.82
CA ASP A 69 -5.95 -2.99 14.11
C ASP A 69 -6.77 -4.10 13.46
N MET A 70 -6.42 -4.51 12.22
CA MET A 70 -7.06 -5.61 11.50
C MET A 70 -6.87 -6.95 12.24
N ALA A 71 -5.65 -7.26 12.68
CA ALA A 71 -5.36 -8.47 13.44
C ALA A 71 -6.11 -8.50 14.79
N ALA A 72 -6.19 -7.35 15.46
CA ALA A 72 -6.92 -7.21 16.72
C ALA A 72 -8.43 -7.44 16.54
N GLN A 73 -9.03 -7.02 15.40
CA GLN A 73 -10.45 -7.22 15.11
C GLN A 73 -10.83 -8.70 15.01
N ILE A 74 -9.91 -9.57 14.58
CA ILE A 74 -10.15 -11.02 14.48
C ILE A 74 -9.45 -11.82 15.59
N GLY A 75 -8.85 -11.14 16.56
CA GLY A 75 -8.28 -11.75 17.76
C GLY A 75 -7.04 -12.63 17.51
N ILE A 76 -6.18 -12.27 16.53
CA ILE A 76 -4.95 -13.01 16.20
C ILE A 76 -3.72 -12.10 16.27
N PRO A 77 -2.51 -12.65 16.45
CA PRO A 77 -1.27 -11.89 16.38
C PRO A 77 -1.01 -11.35 14.98
N VAL A 78 -0.38 -10.16 14.87
CA VAL A 78 0.17 -9.65 13.62
C VAL A 78 1.65 -10.03 13.50
N GLU A 79 2.08 -10.33 12.26
CA GLU A 79 3.48 -10.52 11.88
C GLU A 79 3.79 -9.64 10.67
N TYR A 80 4.87 -8.84 10.71
CA TYR A 80 5.27 -8.00 9.60
C TYR A 80 6.32 -8.69 8.74
N VAL A 81 5.99 -8.93 7.47
CA VAL A 81 6.90 -9.46 6.45
C VAL A 81 7.51 -8.29 5.69
N VAL A 82 8.80 -8.07 5.88
CA VAL A 82 9.49 -6.85 5.42
C VAL A 82 10.15 -7.04 4.07
N TYR A 83 9.87 -6.09 3.18
CA TYR A 83 10.46 -6.02 1.84
C TYR A 83 11.15 -4.67 1.63
N GLN A 84 12.17 -4.63 0.77
CA GLN A 84 12.91 -3.41 0.47
C GLN A 84 12.10 -2.45 -0.43
N ASN A 85 11.17 -2.98 -1.20
CA ASN A 85 10.31 -2.20 -2.08
C ASN A 85 9.02 -2.96 -2.42
N SER A 86 8.07 -2.25 -3.03
CA SER A 86 6.76 -2.81 -3.41
C SER A 86 6.83 -3.83 -4.55
N GLY A 87 7.90 -3.82 -5.35
CA GLY A 87 8.14 -4.82 -6.39
C GLY A 87 8.36 -6.20 -5.77
N GLN A 88 9.21 -6.28 -4.73
CA GLN A 88 9.46 -7.54 -4.02
C GLN A 88 8.19 -8.11 -3.37
N ILE A 89 7.28 -7.27 -2.84
CA ILE A 89 5.98 -7.72 -2.35
C ILE A 89 5.16 -8.33 -3.50
N THR A 90 5.18 -7.68 -4.66
CA THR A 90 4.50 -8.17 -5.87
C THR A 90 5.06 -9.50 -6.35
N ASP A 91 6.38 -9.69 -6.33
CA ASP A 91 7.06 -10.93 -6.72
C ASP A 91 6.85 -12.07 -5.73
N ALA A 92 6.51 -11.74 -4.48
CA ALA A 92 6.16 -12.69 -3.43
C ALA A 92 4.66 -13.06 -3.44
N ALA A 93 3.83 -12.39 -4.24
CA ALA A 93 2.41 -12.74 -4.37
C ALA A 93 2.23 -14.18 -4.87
N GLY A 94 1.29 -14.90 -4.28
CA GLY A 94 1.03 -16.30 -4.60
C GLY A 94 2.05 -17.32 -4.07
N LYS A 95 3.11 -16.87 -3.37
CA LYS A 95 4.11 -17.76 -2.74
C LYS A 95 3.78 -18.11 -1.29
N GLY A 96 2.64 -17.67 -0.78
CA GLY A 96 2.20 -17.95 0.59
C GLY A 96 3.05 -17.30 1.68
N SER A 97 3.78 -16.21 1.36
CA SER A 97 4.67 -15.52 2.30
C SER A 97 4.00 -14.37 3.05
N TRP A 98 2.86 -13.89 2.60
CA TRP A 98 2.07 -12.85 3.25
C TRP A 98 0.57 -13.04 2.96
N ASP A 99 -0.28 -12.44 3.79
CA ASP A 99 -1.74 -12.59 3.74
C ASP A 99 -2.43 -11.29 3.31
N VAL A 100 -1.92 -10.14 3.75
CA VAL A 100 -2.45 -8.82 3.40
C VAL A 100 -1.31 -7.83 3.17
N THR A 101 -1.57 -6.87 2.30
CA THR A 101 -0.67 -5.73 2.06
C THR A 101 -1.45 -4.50 1.62
N TRP A 102 -0.80 -3.35 1.61
CA TRP A 102 -1.30 -2.11 1.01
C TRP A 102 -0.31 -1.70 -0.07
N LEU A 103 -0.76 -1.65 -1.32
CA LEU A 103 0.11 -1.42 -2.47
C LEU A 103 -0.49 -0.44 -3.46
N PRO A 104 0.36 0.33 -4.17
CA PRO A 104 -0.06 1.01 -5.38
C PRO A 104 -0.63 0.01 -6.40
N LYS A 105 -1.84 0.29 -6.88
CA LYS A 105 -2.57 -0.56 -7.83
C LYS A 105 -2.16 -0.27 -9.27
N ASP A 106 -1.95 -1.31 -10.07
CA ASP A 106 -1.77 -1.24 -11.51
C ASP A 106 -2.05 -2.61 -12.17
N PRO A 107 -2.18 -2.69 -13.52
CA PRO A 107 -2.54 -3.93 -14.22
C PRO A 107 -1.60 -5.11 -13.94
N GLU A 108 -0.28 -4.87 -13.77
CA GLU A 108 0.66 -5.95 -13.46
C GLU A 108 0.36 -6.60 -12.10
N ARG A 109 0.01 -5.78 -11.11
CA ARG A 109 -0.35 -6.24 -9.76
C ARG A 109 -1.73 -6.86 -9.70
N GLU A 110 -2.69 -6.32 -10.45
CA GLU A 110 -4.04 -6.91 -10.57
C GLU A 110 -4.02 -8.32 -11.15
N ALA A 111 -3.02 -8.65 -11.97
CA ALA A 111 -2.81 -10.01 -12.45
C ALA A 111 -2.25 -10.98 -11.40
N LYS A 112 -1.77 -10.48 -10.25
CA LYS A 112 -1.09 -11.28 -9.20
C LYS A 112 -1.79 -11.26 -7.85
N MET A 113 -2.70 -10.32 -7.62
CA MET A 113 -3.42 -10.14 -6.35
C MET A 113 -4.77 -9.45 -6.55
N MET A 114 -5.65 -9.59 -5.58
CA MET A 114 -6.95 -8.93 -5.57
C MET A 114 -6.90 -7.67 -4.70
N PHE A 115 -7.46 -6.57 -5.22
CA PHE A 115 -7.47 -5.28 -4.54
C PHE A 115 -8.85 -4.95 -3.97
N GLY A 116 -8.87 -4.47 -2.73
CA GLY A 116 -10.01 -3.87 -2.07
C GLY A 116 -10.04 -2.34 -2.26
N PRO A 117 -10.66 -1.59 -1.31
CA PRO A 117 -10.83 -0.16 -1.41
C PRO A 117 -9.52 0.62 -1.48
N ILE A 118 -9.54 1.69 -2.25
CA ILE A 118 -8.48 2.70 -2.31
C ILE A 118 -8.54 3.54 -1.03
N TYR A 119 -7.39 3.94 -0.50
CA TYR A 119 -7.29 4.84 0.65
C TYR A 119 -6.33 6.01 0.44
N GLU A 120 -5.54 5.97 -0.64
CA GLU A 120 -4.59 7.00 -0.99
C GLU A 120 -4.55 7.24 -2.49
N VAL A 121 -4.42 8.50 -2.89
CA VAL A 121 -4.08 8.92 -4.25
C VAL A 121 -2.84 9.80 -4.17
N ALA A 122 -1.74 9.35 -4.75
CA ALA A 122 -0.46 10.05 -4.77
C ALA A 122 -0.09 10.48 -6.19
N ASP A 123 0.45 11.70 -6.31
CA ASP A 123 1.06 12.20 -7.54
C ASP A 123 2.50 11.72 -7.64
N ALA A 124 2.91 11.17 -8.78
CA ALA A 124 4.29 10.82 -9.10
C ALA A 124 4.93 11.90 -9.98
N THR A 125 6.14 12.31 -9.60
CA THR A 125 6.93 13.32 -10.28
C THR A 125 8.43 12.99 -10.17
N TYR A 126 9.29 13.96 -10.42
CA TYR A 126 10.75 13.82 -10.31
C TYR A 126 11.32 14.85 -9.34
N ILE A 127 12.33 14.44 -8.58
CA ILE A 127 13.28 15.36 -7.93
C ILE A 127 14.53 15.41 -8.78
N VAL A 128 15.10 16.59 -8.97
CA VAL A 128 16.34 16.80 -9.70
C VAL A 128 17.47 17.18 -8.76
N LYS A 129 18.70 16.80 -9.11
CA LYS A 129 19.90 17.08 -8.31
C LYS A 129 20.14 18.56 -8.10
N ALA A 130 20.90 18.91 -7.08
CA ALA A 130 21.33 20.28 -6.81
C ALA A 130 22.07 20.87 -8.02
N GLY A 131 21.81 22.15 -8.32
CA GLY A 131 22.42 22.86 -9.44
C GLY A 131 22.00 22.41 -10.84
N SER A 132 20.97 21.54 -10.95
CA SER A 132 20.44 21.10 -12.24
C SER A 132 19.77 22.24 -13.00
N SER A 133 20.00 22.29 -14.33
CA SER A 133 19.26 23.17 -15.25
C SER A 133 17.86 22.64 -15.62
N VAL A 134 17.53 21.43 -15.19
CA VAL A 134 16.21 20.83 -15.41
C VAL A 134 15.16 21.56 -14.57
N THR A 135 14.12 22.07 -15.21
CA THR A 135 13.07 22.85 -14.57
C THR A 135 11.66 22.28 -14.77
N ASN A 136 11.50 21.42 -15.77
CA ASN A 136 10.22 20.81 -16.17
C ASN A 136 10.47 19.48 -16.92
N PHE A 137 9.39 18.78 -17.31
CA PHE A 137 9.50 17.50 -18.01
C PHE A 137 10.16 17.59 -19.38
N ALA A 138 9.97 18.69 -20.11
CA ALA A 138 10.60 18.88 -21.42
C ALA A 138 12.13 19.01 -21.32
N THR A 139 12.65 19.67 -20.28
CA THR A 139 14.08 19.77 -20.01
C THR A 139 14.64 18.52 -19.33
N LEU A 140 13.79 17.70 -18.69
CA LEU A 140 14.19 16.42 -18.11
C LEU A 140 14.33 15.33 -19.18
N ASP A 141 13.42 15.27 -20.17
CA ASP A 141 13.42 14.21 -21.20
C ASP A 141 14.40 14.52 -22.33
N GLN A 142 15.69 14.63 -22.00
CA GLN A 142 16.76 14.88 -22.94
C GLN A 142 17.77 13.74 -22.96
N PRO A 143 18.43 13.47 -24.12
CA PRO A 143 19.53 12.51 -24.20
C PRO A 143 20.63 12.84 -23.18
N GLY A 144 21.15 11.81 -22.52
CA GLY A 144 22.21 11.95 -21.52
C GLY A 144 21.73 12.19 -20.08
N ILE A 145 20.47 12.58 -19.88
CA ILE A 145 19.88 12.70 -18.53
C ILE A 145 19.68 11.30 -17.93
N LYS A 146 20.20 11.12 -16.72
CA LYS A 146 20.13 9.85 -15.95
C LYS A 146 19.03 9.95 -14.91
N VAL A 147 17.94 9.23 -15.12
CA VAL A 147 16.82 9.17 -14.19
C VAL A 147 16.82 7.84 -13.45
N ALA A 148 16.79 7.88 -12.13
CA ALA A 148 16.64 6.69 -11.28
C ALA A 148 15.17 6.44 -10.93
N ALA A 149 14.84 5.18 -10.68
CA ALA A 149 13.57 4.76 -10.07
C ALA A 149 13.80 3.47 -9.27
N VAL A 150 12.94 3.19 -8.30
CA VAL A 150 12.99 1.91 -7.56
C VAL A 150 12.41 0.80 -8.43
N ASN A 151 13.14 -0.30 -8.55
CA ASN A 151 12.79 -1.44 -9.41
C ASN A 151 11.38 -2.00 -9.13
N ALA A 152 10.71 -2.43 -10.20
CA ALA A 152 9.41 -3.09 -10.18
C ALA A 152 8.31 -2.29 -9.43
N THR A 153 8.45 -0.96 -9.38
CA THR A 153 7.41 -0.08 -8.82
C THR A 153 6.51 0.48 -9.91
N THR A 154 5.28 0.86 -9.52
CA THR A 154 4.35 1.59 -10.41
C THR A 154 4.95 2.90 -10.92
N THR A 155 5.78 3.54 -10.10
CA THR A 155 6.47 4.80 -10.43
C THR A 155 7.54 4.57 -11.50
N MET A 156 8.34 3.50 -11.37
CA MET A 156 9.32 3.14 -12.41
C MET A 156 8.64 2.88 -13.77
N ARG A 157 7.58 2.06 -13.77
CA ARG A 157 6.82 1.79 -15.01
C ARG A 157 6.23 3.06 -15.61
N GLY A 158 5.73 3.96 -14.76
CA GLY A 158 5.25 5.27 -15.18
C GLY A 158 6.35 6.15 -15.78
N ALA A 159 7.53 6.22 -15.15
CA ALA A 159 8.66 6.99 -15.64
C ALA A 159 9.18 6.48 -16.99
N VAL A 160 9.31 5.15 -17.16
CA VAL A 160 9.69 4.51 -18.43
C VAL A 160 8.66 4.79 -19.54
N ALA A 161 7.38 4.79 -19.21
CA ALA A 161 6.33 5.10 -20.19
C ALA A 161 6.30 6.60 -20.55
N HIS A 162 6.65 7.48 -19.62
CA HIS A 162 6.61 8.93 -19.78
C HIS A 162 7.81 9.47 -20.55
N LEU A 163 9.04 9.06 -20.18
CA LEU A 163 10.28 9.55 -20.78
C LEU A 163 10.63 8.77 -22.04
N LYS A 164 11.05 9.49 -23.09
CA LYS A 164 11.38 8.92 -24.40
C LYS A 164 12.88 9.01 -24.72
N ASN A 165 13.55 10.03 -24.22
CA ASN A 165 14.94 10.37 -24.54
C ASN A 165 15.86 10.19 -23.34
N ALA A 166 15.42 10.52 -22.13
CA ALA A 166 16.17 10.32 -20.90
C ALA A 166 16.21 8.83 -20.49
N LYS A 167 17.36 8.38 -19.98
CA LYS A 167 17.54 6.98 -19.58
C LYS A 167 17.00 6.76 -18.15
N VAL A 168 15.98 5.92 -18.00
CA VAL A 168 15.50 5.45 -16.70
C VAL A 168 16.25 4.19 -16.29
N THR A 169 16.88 4.20 -15.11
CA THR A 169 17.59 3.05 -14.53
C THR A 169 16.94 2.67 -13.21
N GLY A 170 16.65 1.37 -13.03
CA GLY A 170 16.07 0.84 -11.80
C GLY A 170 17.15 0.46 -10.78
N TYR A 171 16.89 0.76 -9.51
CA TYR A 171 17.72 0.43 -8.35
C TYR A 171 16.91 -0.34 -7.31
N GLN A 172 17.57 -1.04 -6.39
CA GLN A 172 16.85 -1.92 -5.45
C GLN A 172 16.22 -1.15 -4.29
N THR A 173 16.88 -0.10 -3.80
CA THR A 173 16.46 0.59 -2.59
C THR A 173 16.36 2.10 -2.78
N TYR A 174 15.54 2.72 -1.94
CA TYR A 174 15.45 4.17 -1.83
C TYR A 174 16.79 4.78 -1.39
N ASP A 175 17.48 4.15 -0.42
CA ASP A 175 18.74 4.68 0.15
C ASP A 175 19.87 4.72 -0.87
N GLU A 176 19.96 3.72 -1.74
CA GLU A 176 20.90 3.71 -2.86
C GLU A 176 20.69 4.92 -3.77
N ILE A 177 19.44 5.15 -4.20
CA ILE A 177 19.11 6.30 -5.06
C ILE A 177 19.33 7.63 -4.34
N PHE A 178 19.03 7.70 -3.04
CA PHE A 178 19.29 8.89 -2.23
C PHE A 178 20.78 9.25 -2.24
N GLY A 179 21.67 8.27 -2.08
CA GLY A 179 23.11 8.44 -2.17
C GLY A 179 23.56 8.96 -3.54
N LEU A 180 23.07 8.33 -4.62
CA LEU A 180 23.40 8.72 -6.01
C LEU A 180 22.91 10.11 -6.38
N LEU A 181 21.73 10.52 -5.91
CA LEU A 181 21.23 11.88 -6.13
C LEU A 181 22.06 12.92 -5.38
N LYS A 182 22.42 12.59 -4.13
CA LYS A 182 23.26 13.46 -3.28
C LYS A 182 24.68 13.64 -3.83
N SER A 183 25.28 12.57 -4.39
CA SER A 183 26.60 12.63 -5.04
C SER A 183 26.56 13.30 -6.43
N GLY A 184 25.36 13.44 -7.02
CA GLY A 184 25.19 13.97 -8.38
C GLY A 184 25.46 12.95 -9.49
N GLU A 185 25.60 11.65 -9.17
CA GLU A 185 25.81 10.56 -10.13
C GLU A 185 24.59 10.31 -11.01
N ILE A 186 23.40 10.64 -10.52
CA ILE A 186 22.14 10.69 -11.27
C ILE A 186 21.63 12.14 -11.34
N ASP A 187 20.84 12.42 -12.36
CA ASP A 187 20.30 13.78 -12.58
C ASP A 187 18.92 13.94 -11.92
N ALA A 188 18.12 12.86 -11.86
CA ALA A 188 16.80 12.91 -11.29
C ALA A 188 16.38 11.54 -10.71
N PHE A 189 15.37 11.59 -9.81
CA PHE A 189 14.73 10.41 -9.25
C PHE A 189 13.20 10.51 -9.36
N ALA A 190 12.56 9.46 -9.87
CA ALA A 190 11.12 9.33 -10.02
C ALA A 190 10.49 8.66 -8.81
N LEU A 191 9.60 9.35 -8.07
CA LEU A 191 8.88 8.78 -6.93
C LEU A 191 7.57 9.57 -6.69
N SER A 192 6.81 9.20 -5.65
CA SER A 192 5.67 10.00 -5.21
C SER A 192 6.13 11.36 -4.66
N ARG A 193 5.36 12.40 -4.94
CA ARG A 193 5.67 13.79 -4.60
C ARG A 193 5.94 14.00 -3.11
N ASP A 194 5.15 13.37 -2.24
CA ASP A 194 5.32 13.44 -0.79
C ASP A 194 6.68 12.92 -0.32
N GLN A 195 7.14 11.80 -0.89
CA GLN A 195 8.45 11.22 -0.63
C GLN A 195 9.57 12.12 -1.15
N LEU A 196 9.42 12.67 -2.35
CA LEU A 196 10.40 13.57 -2.95
C LEU A 196 10.51 14.90 -2.18
N ASN A 197 9.40 15.43 -1.67
CA ASN A 197 9.43 16.63 -0.82
C ASN A 197 10.19 16.39 0.49
N LYS A 198 10.02 15.21 1.12
CA LYS A 198 10.78 14.82 2.30
C LYS A 198 12.27 14.62 1.98
N MET A 199 12.58 14.10 0.79
CA MET A 199 13.96 13.96 0.31
C MET A 199 14.61 15.32 0.08
N ALA A 200 13.91 16.27 -0.55
CA ALA A 200 14.40 17.61 -0.80
C ALA A 200 14.80 18.35 0.48
N GLN A 201 14.10 18.12 1.60
CA GLN A 201 14.47 18.67 2.90
C GLN A 201 15.82 18.13 3.42
N LYS A 202 16.24 16.95 2.97
CA LYS A 202 17.48 16.28 3.39
C LYS A 202 18.65 16.51 2.44
N ILE A 203 18.40 16.97 1.21
CA ILE A 203 19.41 17.25 0.19
C ILE A 203 19.23 18.70 -0.30
N PRO A 204 19.89 19.67 0.33
CA PRO A 204 19.78 21.08 -0.05
C PRO A 204 20.12 21.33 -1.52
N GLY A 205 19.37 22.23 -2.15
CA GLY A 205 19.56 22.62 -3.55
C GLY A 205 18.90 21.70 -4.58
N THR A 206 18.33 20.56 -4.17
CA THR A 206 17.48 19.74 -5.05
C THR A 206 16.12 20.41 -5.26
N LYS A 207 15.45 20.10 -6.38
CA LYS A 207 14.14 20.63 -6.73
C LYS A 207 13.18 19.51 -7.11
N VAL A 208 12.01 19.48 -6.51
CA VAL A 208 10.89 18.62 -6.96
C VAL A 208 10.16 19.36 -8.08
N LEU A 209 9.94 18.70 -9.22
CA LEU A 209 9.23 19.29 -10.36
C LEU A 209 7.73 19.41 -10.06
N ASP A 210 7.12 20.50 -10.55
CA ASP A 210 5.69 20.80 -10.27
C ASP A 210 4.72 19.90 -11.04
N GLU A 211 5.15 19.40 -12.20
CA GLU A 211 4.35 18.55 -13.07
C GLU A 211 4.18 17.15 -12.48
N THR A 212 3.08 16.47 -12.84
CA THR A 212 2.76 15.10 -12.43
C THR A 212 2.69 14.20 -13.67
N PHE A 213 3.54 13.18 -13.75
CA PHE A 213 3.51 12.25 -14.89
C PHE A 213 2.54 11.08 -14.68
N LYS A 214 2.19 10.79 -13.43
CA LYS A 214 1.26 9.70 -13.08
C LYS A 214 0.56 9.98 -11.76
N LYS A 215 -0.76 9.72 -11.72
CA LYS A 215 -1.49 9.52 -10.46
C LYS A 215 -1.47 8.05 -10.11
N THR A 216 -1.14 7.74 -8.88
CA THR A 216 -1.06 6.37 -8.35
C THR A 216 -2.07 6.24 -7.23
N VAL A 217 -2.90 5.21 -7.29
CA VAL A 217 -3.85 4.87 -6.23
C VAL A 217 -3.29 3.70 -5.42
N THR A 218 -3.37 3.80 -4.10
CA THR A 218 -2.97 2.73 -3.17
C THR A 218 -4.21 2.11 -2.56
N ALA A 219 -4.24 0.79 -2.52
CA ALA A 219 -5.37 0.00 -2.00
C ALA A 219 -4.87 -1.16 -1.16
N VAL A 220 -5.74 -1.69 -0.29
CA VAL A 220 -5.51 -2.96 0.39
C VAL A 220 -5.52 -4.09 -0.64
N ALA A 221 -4.68 -5.10 -0.45
CA ALA A 221 -4.63 -6.26 -1.34
C ALA A 221 -4.41 -7.57 -0.57
N VAL A 222 -4.95 -8.65 -1.16
CA VAL A 222 -4.80 -10.03 -0.71
C VAL A 222 -4.37 -10.91 -1.88
N PRO A 223 -3.77 -12.11 -1.66
CA PRO A 223 -3.41 -13.02 -2.72
C PRO A 223 -4.59 -13.40 -3.62
N LEU A 224 -4.34 -13.79 -4.87
CA LEU A 224 -5.37 -14.29 -5.78
C LEU A 224 -6.07 -15.52 -5.19
N GLY A 225 -7.40 -15.60 -5.42
CA GLY A 225 -8.23 -16.72 -4.95
C GLY A 225 -8.74 -16.60 -3.51
N HIS A 226 -8.27 -15.61 -2.72
CA HIS A 226 -8.65 -15.39 -1.32
C HIS A 226 -9.89 -14.47 -1.23
N SER A 227 -11.04 -14.95 -1.67
CA SER A 227 -12.26 -14.13 -1.79
C SER A 227 -12.87 -13.74 -0.44
N LEU A 228 -12.79 -14.61 0.56
CA LEU A 228 -13.25 -14.30 1.92
C LEU A 228 -12.34 -13.27 2.59
N ALA A 229 -11.03 -13.41 2.39
CA ALA A 229 -10.07 -12.41 2.83
C ALA A 229 -10.33 -11.05 2.15
N LEU A 230 -10.60 -11.02 0.84
CA LEU A 230 -10.93 -9.77 0.14
C LEU A 230 -12.20 -9.12 0.70
N ALA A 231 -13.25 -9.89 0.94
CA ALA A 231 -14.50 -9.38 1.53
C ALA A 231 -14.24 -8.80 2.93
N PHE A 232 -13.43 -9.48 3.74
CA PHE A 232 -13.07 -9.02 5.07
C PHE A 232 -12.24 -7.72 5.04
N VAL A 233 -11.15 -7.66 4.25
CA VAL A 233 -10.32 -6.45 4.19
C VAL A 233 -11.06 -5.27 3.57
N THR A 234 -12.01 -5.53 2.66
CA THR A 234 -12.90 -4.50 2.09
C THR A 234 -13.79 -3.89 3.17
N ARG A 235 -14.46 -4.73 3.97
CA ARG A 235 -15.26 -4.27 5.09
C ARG A 235 -14.42 -3.50 6.10
N PHE A 236 -13.27 -4.05 6.51
CA PHE A 236 -12.35 -3.40 7.44
C PHE A 236 -11.95 -1.99 6.96
N MET A 237 -11.56 -1.83 5.69
CA MET A 237 -11.14 -0.53 5.15
C MET A 237 -12.29 0.47 5.09
N ASN A 238 -13.50 0.04 4.71
CA ASN A 238 -14.68 0.91 4.72
C ASN A 238 -15.04 1.38 6.12
N GLU A 239 -14.98 0.47 7.10
CA GLU A 239 -15.16 0.80 8.52
C GLU A 239 -14.06 1.73 9.02
N ALA A 240 -12.79 1.49 8.66
CA ALA A 240 -11.65 2.32 9.07
C ALA A 240 -11.75 3.78 8.57
N VAL A 241 -12.34 3.99 7.40
CA VAL A 241 -12.63 5.34 6.90
C VAL A 241 -13.71 6.02 7.75
N THR A 242 -14.81 5.32 8.03
CA THR A 242 -15.99 5.90 8.67
C THR A 242 -15.85 6.07 10.19
N ASN A 243 -15.12 5.19 10.86
CA ASN A 243 -14.92 5.22 12.31
C ASN A 243 -13.65 5.96 12.75
N GLY A 244 -12.89 6.53 11.81
CA GLY A 244 -11.69 7.31 12.08
C GLY A 244 -10.40 6.51 12.29
N THR A 245 -10.42 5.18 12.20
CA THR A 245 -9.22 4.33 12.34
C THR A 245 -8.16 4.70 11.31
N LEU A 246 -8.55 4.88 10.04
CA LEU A 246 -7.63 5.30 8.98
C LEU A 246 -7.04 6.69 9.25
N ARG A 247 -7.86 7.66 9.69
CA ARG A 247 -7.39 9.00 10.06
C ARG A 247 -6.36 8.93 11.20
N LYS A 248 -6.65 8.13 12.23
CA LYS A 248 -5.74 7.91 13.36
C LYS A 248 -4.40 7.31 12.90
N ALA A 249 -4.43 6.32 11.98
CA ALA A 249 -3.21 5.75 11.42
C ALA A 249 -2.37 6.80 10.67
N TYR A 250 -3.00 7.70 9.91
CA TYR A 250 -2.31 8.83 9.29
C TYR A 250 -1.69 9.79 10.31
N ASP A 251 -2.47 10.17 11.33
CA ASP A 251 -2.03 11.12 12.36
C ASP A 251 -0.85 10.60 13.17
N ASN A 252 -0.88 9.31 13.54
CA ASN A 252 0.21 8.63 14.25
C ASN A 252 1.52 8.63 13.43
N ASN A 253 1.43 8.67 12.12
CA ASN A 253 2.57 8.61 11.20
C ASN A 253 2.95 9.97 10.59
N GLY A 254 2.54 11.07 11.25
CA GLY A 254 2.93 12.44 10.87
C GLY A 254 2.25 12.95 9.60
N LEU A 255 1.11 12.38 9.22
CA LEU A 255 0.35 12.73 8.02
C LEU A 255 -0.96 13.47 8.35
N LYS A 256 -0.97 14.28 9.42
CA LYS A 256 -2.16 14.97 9.92
C LYS A 256 -2.88 15.84 8.87
N ASP A 257 -2.08 16.53 8.05
CA ASP A 257 -2.58 17.43 7.02
C ASP A 257 -2.79 16.73 5.65
N THR A 258 -2.46 15.43 5.56
CA THR A 258 -2.66 14.65 4.34
C THR A 258 -4.12 14.23 4.21
N PRO A 259 -4.82 14.62 3.13
CA PRO A 259 -6.20 14.22 2.94
C PRO A 259 -6.28 12.72 2.69
N ILE A 260 -7.27 12.06 3.30
CA ILE A 260 -7.67 10.71 2.94
C ILE A 260 -8.45 10.81 1.62
N ARG A 261 -8.03 10.06 0.61
CA ARG A 261 -8.67 10.03 -0.70
C ARG A 261 -9.05 8.58 -1.01
N THR A 262 -10.34 8.35 -1.12
CA THR A 262 -10.94 7.02 -1.35
C THR A 262 -11.46 6.85 -2.79
N GLU A 263 -11.30 7.88 -3.62
CA GLU A 263 -11.73 7.93 -5.02
C GLU A 263 -10.64 8.57 -5.90
#